data_63e3be1111bf6a96cefb67b1e3383086
#
_entry.id   63e3be1111bf6a96cefb67b1e3383086
#
_cell.length_a   1.000
_cell.length_b   1.000
_cell.length_c   1.000
_cell.angle_alpha   90.00
_cell.angle_beta   90.00
_cell.angle_gamma   90.00
#
_symmetry.space_group_name_H-M   'P 1'
#
loop_
_entity.id
_entity.type
_entity.pdbx_description
1 polymer ?
#
loop_
_entity_poly.entity_id
_entity_poly.type
_entity_poly.pdbx_seq_one_letter_code
_entity_poly.pdbx_strand_id
1 'polypeptide(L)'
;MIPKIIHYCWFGGNPLPQEFKDYIEGWKQMYPDFKIIQWDESNFDVDNAIFTKEAYSVKKYAFVADYVRMWALHQYGGLYMDTDIKVIKRINEDWLNNDRFLAAMEYHEDNARILNYKDRLTPEGYKKDPKDILKYICLESSIFAAEANHPFINDCLSYYKDRHFILSDGSYYDKIIVPVIMAIEADKYGLRYVNEFQELKEGMHIIPCEYFTNPHLQTPNTLVLHMAKNSWVNLTFKQKIYQTLQHNKVILGVYRWLESFSLTKRFFDYVQKKTWLENE
;
A
#
# COMPACT_ATOMS: atom_id res chain seq x y z
N MET A 1 4.19 20.49 9.02
CA MET A 1 3.84 20.77 7.59
C MET A 1 4.58 19.81 6.70
N ILE A 2 3.90 19.13 5.83
CA ILE A 2 4.46 18.15 4.88
C ILE A 2 5.08 18.93 3.70
N PRO A 3 6.36 18.68 3.35
CA PRO A 3 7.03 19.36 2.24
C PRO A 3 6.37 19.12 0.88
N LYS A 4 6.41 20.12 0.00
CA LYS A 4 5.87 20.04 -1.38
C LYS A 4 6.82 19.26 -2.30
N ILE A 5 7.00 17.97 -2.00
CA ILE A 5 7.82 17.04 -2.77
C ILE A 5 6.99 15.78 -3.00
N ILE A 6 6.98 15.26 -4.24
CA ILE A 6 6.44 13.96 -4.58
C ILE A 6 7.60 13.03 -4.89
N HIS A 7 7.64 11.89 -4.23
CA HIS A 7 8.61 10.82 -4.42
C HIS A 7 7.96 9.63 -5.09
N TYR A 8 8.66 9.01 -6.03
CA TYR A 8 8.30 7.70 -6.57
C TYR A 8 9.54 6.86 -6.84
N CYS A 9 9.39 5.54 -6.94
CA CYS A 9 10.49 4.62 -7.16
C CYS A 9 10.36 3.93 -8.51
N TRP A 10 11.50 3.75 -9.23
CA TRP A 10 11.56 2.94 -10.43
C TRP A 10 12.94 2.30 -10.56
N PHE A 11 13.09 1.08 -10.08
CA PHE A 11 14.35 0.32 -10.07
C PHE A 11 14.38 -0.75 -11.18
N GLY A 12 15.59 -1.24 -11.51
CA GLY A 12 15.83 -2.34 -12.45
C GLY A 12 16.22 -1.89 -13.86
N GLY A 13 16.45 -0.59 -14.07
CA GLY A 13 16.99 -0.05 -15.32
C GLY A 13 16.07 -0.14 -16.55
N ASN A 14 14.85 -0.67 -16.42
CA ASN A 14 13.90 -0.72 -17.52
C ASN A 14 13.25 0.64 -17.76
N PRO A 15 12.92 1.00 -19.02
CA PRO A 15 12.20 2.24 -19.29
C PRO A 15 10.81 2.22 -18.63
N LEU A 16 10.41 3.37 -18.07
CA LEU A 16 9.09 3.55 -17.49
C LEU A 16 8.03 3.36 -18.59
N PRO A 17 7.00 2.51 -18.39
CA PRO A 17 5.89 2.33 -19.32
C PRO A 17 5.17 3.64 -19.64
N GLN A 18 4.64 3.80 -20.86
CA GLN A 18 3.97 5.05 -21.26
C GLN A 18 2.80 5.40 -20.36
N GLU A 19 1.99 4.43 -19.96
CA GLU A 19 0.87 4.64 -19.04
C GLU A 19 1.32 5.29 -17.70
N PHE A 20 2.46 4.86 -17.14
CA PHE A 20 2.99 5.43 -15.89
C PHE A 20 3.56 6.84 -16.10
N LYS A 21 4.17 7.09 -17.27
CA LYS A 21 4.58 8.45 -17.64
C LYS A 21 3.38 9.40 -17.72
N ASP A 22 2.25 8.92 -18.26
CA ASP A 22 1.03 9.70 -18.38
C ASP A 22 0.44 10.03 -16.99
N TYR A 23 0.51 9.10 -16.01
CA TYR A 23 0.11 9.39 -14.63
C TYR A 23 1.01 10.44 -13.99
N ILE A 24 2.34 10.30 -14.14
CA ILE A 24 3.31 11.25 -13.59
C ILE A 24 3.12 12.64 -14.23
N GLU A 25 2.82 12.72 -15.52
CA GLU A 25 2.49 13.99 -16.15
C GLU A 25 1.21 14.60 -15.58
N GLY A 26 0.20 13.77 -15.29
CA GLY A 26 -0.98 14.18 -14.55
C GLY A 26 -0.66 14.74 -13.15
N TRP A 27 0.34 14.16 -12.44
CA TRP A 27 0.78 14.70 -11.16
C TRP A 27 1.40 16.09 -11.30
N LYS A 28 2.23 16.35 -12.33
CA LYS A 28 2.82 17.68 -12.60
C LYS A 28 1.75 18.74 -12.86
N GLN A 29 0.70 18.34 -13.58
CA GLN A 29 -0.42 19.25 -13.87
C GLN A 29 -1.25 19.54 -12.60
N MET A 30 -1.48 18.52 -11.77
CA MET A 30 -2.28 18.63 -10.56
C MET A 30 -1.51 19.33 -9.42
N TYR A 31 -0.17 19.14 -9.34
CA TYR A 31 0.72 19.68 -8.31
C TYR A 31 1.88 20.48 -8.94
N PRO A 32 1.59 21.61 -9.65
CA PRO A 32 2.63 22.37 -10.37
C PRO A 32 3.66 23.04 -9.45
N ASP A 33 3.33 23.15 -8.17
CA ASP A 33 4.16 23.74 -7.11
C ASP A 33 4.97 22.68 -6.32
N PHE A 34 4.86 21.38 -6.68
CA PHE A 34 5.63 20.32 -6.06
C PHE A 34 6.85 19.94 -6.89
N LYS A 35 7.97 19.66 -6.22
CA LYS A 35 9.11 19.00 -6.83
C LYS A 35 8.82 17.50 -6.93
N ILE A 36 9.01 16.90 -8.11
CA ILE A 36 8.86 15.45 -8.30
C ILE A 36 10.23 14.81 -8.38
N ILE A 37 10.49 13.77 -7.59
CA ILE A 37 11.76 13.05 -7.50
C ILE A 37 11.52 11.57 -7.81
N GLN A 38 12.19 11.06 -8.85
CA GLN A 38 12.34 9.64 -9.10
C GLN A 38 13.51 9.11 -8.28
N TRP A 39 13.28 7.97 -7.62
CA TRP A 39 14.33 7.20 -6.96
C TRP A 39 14.64 5.97 -7.79
N ASP A 40 15.91 5.81 -8.13
CA ASP A 40 16.47 4.69 -8.88
C ASP A 40 17.95 4.49 -8.50
N GLU A 41 18.65 3.62 -9.23
CA GLU A 41 20.06 3.28 -8.99
C GLU A 41 21.02 4.46 -9.14
N SER A 42 20.60 5.56 -9.79
CA SER A 42 21.45 6.72 -10.00
C SER A 42 21.54 7.65 -8.77
N ASN A 43 20.55 7.55 -7.87
CA ASN A 43 20.43 8.48 -6.74
C ASN A 43 20.08 7.82 -5.40
N PHE A 44 19.92 6.50 -5.37
CA PHE A 44 19.79 5.70 -4.16
C PHE A 44 20.79 4.54 -4.19
N ASP A 45 21.63 4.44 -3.15
CA ASP A 45 22.52 3.32 -2.96
C ASP A 45 21.74 2.09 -2.49
N VAL A 46 21.59 1.09 -3.36
CA VAL A 46 20.84 -0.14 -3.03
C VAL A 46 21.53 -0.97 -1.95
N ASP A 47 22.81 -0.74 -1.68
CA ASP A 47 23.57 -1.37 -0.58
C ASP A 47 23.35 -0.66 0.78
N ASN A 48 22.54 0.40 0.83
CA ASN A 48 22.22 1.17 2.04
C ASN A 48 21.65 0.29 3.19
N ALA A 49 20.92 -0.78 2.84
CA ALA A 49 20.44 -1.77 3.80
C ALA A 49 20.63 -3.19 3.23
N ILE A 50 20.84 -4.17 4.11
CA ILE A 50 20.97 -5.56 3.68
C ILE A 50 19.73 -6.06 2.95
N PHE A 51 18.55 -5.61 3.38
CA PHE A 51 17.25 -5.92 2.77
C PHE A 51 17.18 -5.45 1.31
N THR A 52 17.54 -4.19 1.04
CA THR A 52 17.52 -3.61 -0.32
C THR A 52 18.54 -4.25 -1.23
N LYS A 53 19.76 -4.48 -0.73
CA LYS A 53 20.83 -5.18 -1.44
C LYS A 53 20.39 -6.56 -1.91
N GLU A 54 19.85 -7.36 -1.00
CA GLU A 54 19.41 -8.72 -1.29
C GLU A 54 18.19 -8.73 -2.22
N ALA A 55 17.16 -7.89 -1.98
CA ALA A 55 15.99 -7.78 -2.84
C ALA A 55 16.37 -7.36 -4.27
N TYR A 56 17.31 -6.41 -4.40
CA TYR A 56 17.81 -5.98 -5.69
C TYR A 56 18.57 -7.08 -6.43
N SER A 57 19.44 -7.84 -5.74
CA SER A 57 20.25 -8.93 -6.31
C SER A 57 19.38 -10.02 -6.96
N VAL A 58 18.18 -10.25 -6.44
CA VAL A 58 17.21 -11.22 -6.98
C VAL A 58 16.09 -10.56 -7.80
N LYS A 59 16.29 -9.29 -8.22
CA LYS A 59 15.39 -8.52 -9.08
C LYS A 59 13.98 -8.32 -8.50
N LYS A 60 13.86 -8.28 -7.19
CA LYS A 60 12.61 -8.01 -6.47
C LYS A 60 12.49 -6.51 -6.16
N TYR A 61 12.42 -5.70 -7.23
CA TYR A 61 12.51 -4.24 -7.17
C TYR A 61 11.37 -3.56 -6.39
N ALA A 62 10.19 -4.18 -6.32
CA ALA A 62 9.10 -3.68 -5.50
C ALA A 62 9.49 -3.63 -4.01
N PHE A 63 10.22 -4.64 -3.51
CA PHE A 63 10.68 -4.68 -2.12
C PHE A 63 11.82 -3.68 -1.86
N VAL A 64 12.61 -3.35 -2.89
CA VAL A 64 13.54 -2.20 -2.82
C VAL A 64 12.74 -0.92 -2.63
N ALA A 65 11.70 -0.71 -3.46
CA ALA A 65 10.81 0.45 -3.38
C ALA A 65 10.10 0.53 -2.02
N ASP A 66 9.75 -0.60 -1.40
CA ASP A 66 9.12 -0.67 -0.07
C ASP A 66 10.00 -0.04 1.03
N TYR A 67 11.30 -0.24 0.97
CA TYR A 67 12.24 0.43 1.86
C TYR A 67 12.44 1.89 1.46
N VAL A 68 12.66 2.16 0.16
CA VAL A 68 13.05 3.47 -0.33
C VAL A 68 11.94 4.51 -0.12
N ARG A 69 10.65 4.14 -0.22
CA ARG A 69 9.53 5.05 0.09
C ARG A 69 9.60 5.59 1.53
N MET A 70 9.94 4.73 2.50
CA MET A 70 10.11 5.12 3.89
C MET A 70 11.37 5.96 4.08
N TRP A 71 12.49 5.55 3.47
CA TRP A 71 13.74 6.26 3.54
C TRP A 71 13.62 7.68 2.95
N ALA A 72 13.00 7.83 1.78
CA ALA A 72 12.81 9.12 1.13
C ALA A 72 11.98 10.09 1.98
N LEU A 73 10.86 9.61 2.55
CA LEU A 73 10.04 10.43 3.43
C LEU A 73 10.74 10.73 4.77
N HIS A 74 11.54 9.80 5.30
CA HIS A 74 12.34 10.07 6.49
C HIS A 74 13.36 11.21 6.23
N GLN A 75 14.06 11.17 5.10
CA GLN A 75 15.11 12.14 4.78
C GLN A 75 14.55 13.52 4.39
N TYR A 76 13.50 13.55 3.59
CA TYR A 76 13.05 14.77 2.92
C TYR A 76 11.63 15.19 3.30
N GLY A 77 10.84 14.31 3.89
CA GLY A 77 9.40 14.52 3.98
C GLY A 77 8.75 14.57 2.60
N GLY A 78 7.46 14.83 2.54
CA GLY A 78 6.70 14.97 1.29
C GLY A 78 5.65 13.88 1.12
N LEU A 79 5.25 13.69 -0.12
CA LEU A 79 4.23 12.73 -0.55
C LEU A 79 4.91 11.62 -1.35
N TYR A 80 4.71 10.36 -0.97
CA TYR A 80 5.09 9.21 -1.79
C TYR A 80 3.92 8.79 -2.66
N MET A 81 4.18 8.44 -3.91
CA MET A 81 3.20 7.84 -4.83
C MET A 81 3.85 6.70 -5.63
N ASP A 82 3.18 5.54 -5.71
CA ASP A 82 3.55 4.51 -6.67
C ASP A 82 3.28 4.97 -8.11
N THR A 83 4.03 4.45 -9.08
CA THR A 83 3.97 4.88 -10.49
C THR A 83 2.62 4.64 -11.16
N ASP A 84 1.78 3.78 -10.60
CA ASP A 84 0.44 3.47 -11.07
C ASP A 84 -0.68 4.22 -10.31
N ILE A 85 -0.34 5.34 -9.67
CA ILE A 85 -1.27 6.25 -9.03
C ILE A 85 -1.84 7.25 -10.04
N LYS A 86 -3.17 7.28 -10.17
CA LYS A 86 -3.91 8.29 -10.93
C LYS A 86 -4.57 9.28 -9.98
N VAL A 87 -4.13 10.54 -10.02
CA VAL A 87 -4.75 11.63 -9.25
C VAL A 87 -6.02 12.11 -9.94
N ILE A 88 -7.14 12.14 -9.21
CA ILE A 88 -8.45 12.61 -9.67
C ILE A 88 -8.71 14.04 -9.16
N LYS A 89 -8.33 14.30 -7.91
CA LYS A 89 -8.43 15.62 -7.25
C LYS A 89 -7.18 15.80 -6.39
N ARG A 90 -6.79 17.06 -6.16
CA ARG A 90 -5.72 17.36 -5.18
C ARG A 90 -6.11 16.85 -3.79
N ILE A 91 -5.12 16.38 -3.05
CA ILE A 91 -5.26 16.16 -1.61
C ILE A 91 -5.54 17.52 -0.96
N ASN A 92 -6.38 17.52 0.05
CA ASN A 92 -6.70 18.74 0.79
C ASN A 92 -5.43 19.40 1.32
N GLU A 93 -5.20 20.66 0.96
CA GLU A 93 -4.01 21.40 1.39
C GLU A 93 -3.96 21.60 2.90
N ASP A 94 -5.12 21.71 3.57
CA ASP A 94 -5.17 21.81 5.03
C ASP A 94 -4.60 20.55 5.70
N TRP A 95 -4.83 19.34 5.12
CA TRP A 95 -4.22 18.12 5.61
C TRP A 95 -2.70 18.15 5.46
N LEU A 96 -2.19 18.56 4.29
CA LEU A 96 -0.73 18.65 4.06
C LEU A 96 -0.05 19.73 4.89
N ASN A 97 -0.77 20.79 5.26
CA ASN A 97 -0.23 21.89 6.05
C ASN A 97 -0.26 21.64 7.56
N ASN A 98 -1.28 20.95 8.05
CA ASN A 98 -1.53 20.79 9.49
C ASN A 98 -1.10 19.42 10.01
N ASP A 99 -1.19 18.36 9.18
CA ASP A 99 -0.79 17.03 9.59
C ASP A 99 0.73 16.85 9.51
N ARG A 100 1.24 15.97 10.36
CA ARG A 100 2.63 15.55 10.33
C ARG A 100 2.82 14.25 9.56
N PHE A 101 1.77 13.43 9.50
CA PHE A 101 1.66 12.22 8.70
C PHE A 101 0.22 12.07 8.19
N LEU A 102 0.05 11.65 6.94
CA LEU A 102 -1.24 11.39 6.31
C LEU A 102 -1.20 10.07 5.54
N ALA A 103 -2.11 9.15 5.82
CA ALA A 103 -2.36 7.95 5.02
C ALA A 103 -3.85 7.59 5.03
N ALA A 104 -4.28 6.75 4.08
CA ALA A 104 -5.61 6.14 4.14
C ALA A 104 -5.55 4.75 4.76
N MET A 105 -6.70 4.27 5.24
CA MET A 105 -6.87 2.85 5.51
C MET A 105 -6.82 2.07 4.19
N GLU A 106 -6.14 0.93 4.18
CA GLU A 106 -6.33 -0.13 3.20
C GLU A 106 -7.28 -1.16 3.81
N TYR A 107 -8.53 -1.19 3.34
CA TYR A 107 -9.60 -1.98 3.97
C TYR A 107 -10.26 -2.93 2.99
N HIS A 108 -9.93 -4.22 3.10
CA HIS A 108 -10.50 -5.30 2.28
C HIS A 108 -11.62 -6.02 3.05
N GLU A 109 -12.82 -5.43 3.03
CA GLU A 109 -13.97 -5.89 3.84
C GLU A 109 -14.31 -7.37 3.65
N ASP A 110 -14.34 -7.86 2.39
CA ASP A 110 -14.67 -9.26 2.11
C ASP A 110 -13.64 -10.22 2.73
N ASN A 111 -12.35 -9.89 2.64
CA ASN A 111 -11.28 -10.70 3.20
C ASN A 111 -11.30 -10.66 4.73
N ALA A 112 -11.48 -9.48 5.32
CA ALA A 112 -11.60 -9.31 6.76
C ALA A 112 -12.78 -10.11 7.34
N ARG A 113 -13.92 -10.15 6.62
CA ARG A 113 -15.09 -10.93 6.99
C ARG A 113 -14.84 -12.44 6.90
N ILE A 114 -14.21 -12.92 5.80
CA ILE A 114 -13.90 -14.35 5.59
C ILE A 114 -12.96 -14.88 6.68
N LEU A 115 -12.00 -14.06 7.11
CA LEU A 115 -11.01 -14.40 8.15
C LEU A 115 -11.50 -14.10 9.57
N ASN A 116 -12.78 -13.70 9.72
CA ASN A 116 -13.39 -13.37 11.02
C ASN A 116 -12.62 -12.33 11.83
N TYR A 117 -12.03 -11.31 11.17
CA TYR A 117 -11.25 -10.28 11.86
C TYR A 117 -12.06 -9.54 12.93
N LYS A 118 -13.39 -9.46 12.76
CA LYS A 118 -14.29 -8.90 13.78
C LYS A 118 -14.14 -9.59 15.13
N ASP A 119 -13.88 -10.90 15.16
CA ASP A 119 -13.67 -11.66 16.39
C ASP A 119 -12.30 -11.42 17.03
N ARG A 120 -11.35 -10.88 16.24
CA ARG A 120 -9.97 -10.56 16.64
C ARG A 120 -9.82 -9.10 17.13
N LEU A 121 -10.88 -8.29 16.98
CA LEU A 121 -10.91 -6.87 17.34
C LEU A 121 -11.85 -6.63 18.53
N THR A 122 -11.53 -5.60 19.33
CA THR A 122 -12.47 -5.04 20.32
C THR A 122 -13.59 -4.28 19.61
N PRO A 123 -14.69 -3.92 20.30
CA PRO A 123 -15.75 -3.09 19.72
C PRO A 123 -15.24 -1.74 19.18
N GLU A 124 -14.19 -1.19 19.80
CA GLU A 124 -13.56 0.08 19.40
C GLU A 124 -12.61 -0.06 18.21
N GLY A 125 -12.30 -1.29 17.80
CA GLY A 125 -11.44 -1.60 16.66
C GLY A 125 -9.96 -1.83 16.99
N TYR A 126 -9.59 -2.02 18.26
CA TYR A 126 -8.22 -2.42 18.63
C TYR A 126 -8.04 -3.93 18.58
N LYS A 127 -6.81 -4.39 18.33
CA LYS A 127 -6.49 -5.81 18.38
C LYS A 127 -6.68 -6.36 19.81
N LYS A 128 -7.36 -7.52 19.94
CA LYS A 128 -7.47 -8.24 21.22
C LYS A 128 -6.15 -8.87 21.64
N ASP A 129 -5.40 -9.41 20.68
CA ASP A 129 -4.03 -9.85 20.87
C ASP A 129 -3.09 -8.85 20.18
N PRO A 130 -2.21 -8.14 20.90
CA PRO A 130 -1.26 -7.21 20.31
C PRO A 130 -0.28 -7.84 19.32
N LYS A 131 -0.07 -9.16 19.37
CA LYS A 131 0.81 -9.89 18.45
C LYS A 131 0.11 -10.28 17.15
N ASP A 132 -1.20 -10.05 17.06
CA ASP A 132 -1.98 -10.43 15.90
C ASP A 132 -1.62 -9.59 14.67
N ILE A 133 -1.57 -10.21 13.50
CA ILE A 133 -1.27 -9.56 12.22
C ILE A 133 -2.52 -9.58 11.34
N LEU A 134 -3.07 -8.40 11.05
CA LEU A 134 -4.28 -8.22 10.26
C LEU A 134 -3.91 -7.75 8.86
N LYS A 135 -3.65 -8.68 7.93
CA LYS A 135 -3.10 -8.40 6.59
C LYS A 135 -4.06 -7.67 5.63
N TYR A 136 -5.36 -7.63 5.96
CA TYR A 136 -6.40 -7.08 5.07
C TYR A 136 -7.10 -5.86 5.64
N ILE A 137 -6.60 -5.36 6.76
CA ILE A 137 -6.94 -4.06 7.33
C ILE A 137 -5.62 -3.41 7.72
N CYS A 138 -5.08 -2.59 6.83
CA CYS A 138 -3.74 -2.02 6.93
C CYS A 138 -3.78 -0.52 6.63
N LEU A 139 -2.61 0.08 6.46
CA LEU A 139 -2.47 1.44 5.93
C LEU A 139 -2.08 1.38 4.44
N GLU A 140 -2.73 2.21 3.62
CA GLU A 140 -2.41 2.33 2.20
C GLU A 140 -0.97 2.84 2.01
N SER A 141 -0.14 2.05 1.34
CA SER A 141 1.28 2.32 1.18
C SER A 141 1.67 2.80 -0.21
N SER A 142 0.75 2.72 -1.17
CA SER A 142 1.00 3.22 -2.52
C SER A 142 0.94 4.74 -2.62
N ILE A 143 0.28 5.39 -1.64
CA ILE A 143 0.23 6.85 -1.48
C ILE A 143 0.07 7.21 -0.01
N PHE A 144 1.00 7.99 0.51
CA PHE A 144 0.97 8.55 1.87
C PHE A 144 1.97 9.70 1.98
N ALA A 145 1.85 10.51 3.02
CA ALA A 145 2.68 11.70 3.19
C ALA A 145 3.20 11.81 4.62
N ALA A 146 4.39 12.40 4.79
CA ALA A 146 4.97 12.65 6.10
C ALA A 146 5.86 13.90 6.08
N GLU A 147 6.02 14.54 7.24
CA GLU A 147 7.14 15.45 7.45
C GLU A 147 8.47 14.69 7.57
N ALA A 148 9.58 15.34 7.31
CA ALA A 148 10.90 14.71 7.48
C ALA A 148 11.15 14.31 8.94
N ASN A 149 11.83 13.19 9.15
CA ASN A 149 12.15 12.63 10.47
C ASN A 149 10.92 12.31 11.34
N HIS A 150 9.76 12.05 10.74
CA HIS A 150 8.58 11.65 11.50
C HIS A 150 8.83 10.35 12.28
N PRO A 151 8.50 10.26 13.60
CA PRO A 151 8.81 9.11 14.43
C PRO A 151 8.24 7.78 13.89
N PHE A 152 7.02 7.80 13.39
CA PHE A 152 6.38 6.63 12.77
C PHE A 152 7.16 6.11 11.54
N ILE A 153 7.66 7.00 10.68
CA ILE A 153 8.47 6.61 9.52
C ILE A 153 9.80 6.00 9.98
N ASN A 154 10.40 6.55 11.04
CA ASN A 154 11.60 5.96 11.65
C ASN A 154 11.33 4.56 12.22
N ASP A 155 10.18 4.33 12.85
CA ASP A 155 9.80 3.00 13.34
C ASP A 155 9.63 2.01 12.18
N CYS A 156 8.96 2.42 11.08
CA CYS A 156 8.84 1.60 9.88
C CYS A 156 10.22 1.26 9.26
N LEU A 157 11.16 2.19 9.21
CA LEU A 157 12.53 1.93 8.78
C LEU A 157 13.27 0.98 9.72
N SER A 158 13.07 1.14 11.02
CA SER A 158 13.67 0.29 12.05
C SER A 158 13.21 -1.16 11.93
N TYR A 159 12.02 -1.40 11.37
CA TYR A 159 11.53 -2.74 11.07
C TYR A 159 12.45 -3.49 10.10
N TYR A 160 13.10 -2.78 9.16
CA TYR A 160 14.03 -3.35 8.19
C TYR A 160 15.46 -3.48 8.71
N LYS A 161 15.79 -2.90 9.87
CA LYS A 161 17.13 -2.93 10.43
C LYS A 161 17.58 -4.38 10.64
N ASP A 162 18.73 -4.71 10.10
CA ASP A 162 19.34 -6.04 10.17
C ASP A 162 18.48 -7.20 9.60
N ARG A 163 17.38 -6.87 8.90
CA ARG A 163 16.50 -7.86 8.29
C ARG A 163 17.03 -8.29 6.93
N HIS A 164 17.14 -9.60 6.73
CA HIS A 164 17.44 -10.19 5.45
C HIS A 164 16.19 -10.32 4.58
N PHE A 165 16.32 -10.04 3.28
CA PHE A 165 15.29 -10.36 2.30
C PHE A 165 15.36 -11.82 1.86
N ILE A 166 16.59 -12.37 1.73
CA ILE A 166 16.83 -13.78 1.44
C ILE A 166 16.98 -14.52 2.78
N LEU A 167 16.04 -15.41 3.06
CA LEU A 167 16.03 -16.17 4.31
C LEU A 167 17.07 -17.30 4.28
N SER A 168 17.39 -17.87 5.44
CA SER A 168 18.40 -18.93 5.58
C SER A 168 18.08 -20.22 4.81
N ASP A 169 16.81 -20.45 4.49
CA ASP A 169 16.35 -21.57 3.67
C ASP A 169 16.32 -21.24 2.16
N GLY A 170 16.75 -20.03 1.75
CA GLY A 170 16.73 -19.53 0.38
C GLY A 170 15.40 -18.97 -0.10
N SER A 171 14.36 -19.01 0.73
CA SER A 171 13.08 -18.33 0.45
C SER A 171 13.20 -16.82 0.65
N TYR A 172 12.16 -16.05 0.28
CA TYR A 172 12.15 -14.61 0.39
C TYR A 172 11.23 -14.12 1.51
N TYR A 173 11.63 -13.01 2.13
CA TYR A 173 10.82 -12.28 3.11
C TYR A 173 9.76 -11.45 2.38
N ASP A 174 8.71 -12.09 1.88
CA ASP A 174 7.68 -11.48 1.05
C ASP A 174 6.24 -11.63 1.58
N LYS A 175 6.09 -12.23 2.77
CA LYS A 175 4.79 -12.45 3.42
C LYS A 175 4.28 -11.25 4.22
N ILE A 176 5.18 -10.41 4.70
CA ILE A 176 4.88 -9.17 5.44
C ILE A 176 5.32 -8.00 4.57
N ILE A 177 4.38 -7.38 3.89
CA ILE A 177 4.62 -6.25 2.97
C ILE A 177 4.38 -4.91 3.67
N VAL A 178 4.80 -3.84 3.04
CA VAL A 178 4.76 -2.48 3.62
C VAL A 178 3.41 -2.06 4.25
N PRO A 179 2.24 -2.29 3.63
CA PRO A 179 0.97 -1.92 4.27
C PRO A 179 0.80 -2.54 5.66
N VAL A 180 1.21 -3.81 5.78
CA VAL A 180 1.13 -4.57 7.04
C VAL A 180 2.15 -4.04 8.05
N ILE A 181 3.40 -3.74 7.60
CA ILE A 181 4.44 -3.15 8.46
C ILE A 181 3.96 -1.81 9.01
N MET A 182 3.40 -0.96 8.16
CA MET A 182 2.83 0.33 8.58
C MET A 182 1.75 0.15 9.64
N ALA A 183 0.84 -0.83 9.47
CA ALA A 183 -0.22 -1.09 10.45
C ALA A 183 0.34 -1.61 11.77
N ILE A 184 1.32 -2.53 11.76
CA ILE A 184 2.00 -3.04 12.96
C ILE A 184 2.67 -1.90 13.74
N GLU A 185 3.40 -1.03 13.05
CA GLU A 185 4.08 0.07 13.71
C GLU A 185 3.09 1.16 14.20
N ALA A 186 1.97 1.37 13.47
CA ALA A 186 0.93 2.32 13.86
C ALA A 186 0.16 1.94 15.13
N ASP A 187 0.19 0.67 15.56
CA ASP A 187 -0.37 0.25 16.85
C ASP A 187 0.19 1.08 18.03
N LYS A 188 1.48 1.42 17.99
CA LYS A 188 2.14 2.23 19.02
C LYS A 188 1.57 3.64 19.11
N TYR A 189 0.98 4.10 18.02
CA TYR A 189 0.39 5.44 17.87
C TYR A 189 -1.11 5.45 18.10
N GLY A 190 -1.74 4.28 18.29
CA GLY A 190 -3.15 4.14 18.62
C GLY A 190 -4.05 3.84 17.44
N LEU A 191 -3.52 3.18 16.38
CA LEU A 191 -4.32 2.76 15.24
C LEU A 191 -5.49 1.88 15.68
N ARG A 192 -6.69 2.21 15.19
CA ARG A 192 -7.87 1.35 15.23
C ARG A 192 -8.07 0.71 13.86
N TYR A 193 -8.35 -0.56 13.82
CA TYR A 193 -8.58 -1.32 12.58
C TYR A 193 -10.02 -1.14 12.07
N VAL A 194 -10.39 0.12 11.84
CA VAL A 194 -11.71 0.56 11.35
C VAL A 194 -11.54 1.54 10.20
N ASN A 195 -12.50 1.53 9.27
CA ASN A 195 -12.45 2.41 8.10
C ASN A 195 -13.11 3.78 8.40
N GLU A 196 -12.46 4.57 9.24
CA GLU A 196 -12.93 5.87 9.72
C GLU A 196 -11.80 6.90 9.72
N PHE A 197 -12.14 8.19 9.84
CA PHE A 197 -11.17 9.23 10.17
C PHE A 197 -10.58 8.99 11.57
N GLN A 198 -9.26 9.06 11.68
CA GLN A 198 -8.56 8.85 12.94
C GLN A 198 -7.43 9.88 13.09
N GLU A 199 -7.36 10.49 14.27
CA GLU A 199 -6.20 11.27 14.70
C GLU A 199 -5.42 10.44 15.71
N LEU A 200 -4.21 10.06 15.34
CA LEU A 200 -3.34 9.26 16.19
C LEU A 200 -2.26 10.14 16.84
N LYS A 201 -1.44 9.54 17.70
CA LYS A 201 -0.29 10.23 18.31
C LYS A 201 0.64 10.80 17.25
N GLU A 202 1.46 11.77 17.62
CA GLU A 202 2.46 12.43 16.77
C GLU A 202 1.89 13.13 15.52
N GLY A 203 0.61 13.56 15.57
CA GLY A 203 -0.04 14.26 14.46
C GLY A 203 -0.26 13.40 13.22
N MET A 204 -0.48 12.10 13.42
CA MET A 204 -0.85 11.20 12.33
C MET A 204 -2.36 11.30 12.07
N HIS A 205 -2.72 11.59 10.83
CA HIS A 205 -4.09 11.61 10.34
C HIS A 205 -4.32 10.42 9.39
N ILE A 206 -5.25 9.55 9.76
CA ILE A 206 -5.65 8.40 8.95
C ILE A 206 -7.05 8.65 8.40
N ILE A 207 -7.19 8.57 7.09
CA ILE A 207 -8.46 8.82 6.40
C ILE A 207 -9.08 7.51 5.90
N PRO A 208 -10.42 7.47 5.67
CA PRO A 208 -11.09 6.29 5.13
C PRO A 208 -10.55 5.87 3.76
N CYS A 209 -10.61 4.57 3.45
CA CYS A 209 -10.07 3.98 2.22
C CYS A 209 -10.70 4.53 0.94
N GLU A 210 -11.88 5.16 0.98
CA GLU A 210 -12.54 5.73 -0.21
C GLU A 210 -11.80 6.91 -0.83
N TYR A 211 -10.96 7.60 -0.03
CA TYR A 211 -10.17 8.75 -0.52
C TYR A 211 -9.00 8.30 -1.40
N PHE A 212 -8.32 7.21 -1.03
CA PHE A 212 -7.26 6.57 -1.81
C PHE A 212 -7.70 5.14 -2.06
N THR A 213 -8.16 4.85 -3.26
CA THR A 213 -8.88 3.60 -3.53
C THR A 213 -8.62 3.05 -4.93
N ASN A 214 -9.19 1.90 -5.23
CA ASN A 214 -9.15 1.29 -6.55
C ASN A 214 -10.30 1.79 -7.45
N PRO A 215 -10.17 1.72 -8.80
CA PRO A 215 -11.19 2.24 -9.72
C PRO A 215 -12.59 1.67 -9.52
N HIS A 216 -12.70 0.41 -9.06
CA HIS A 216 -14.00 -0.23 -8.83
C HIS A 216 -14.69 0.19 -7.52
N LEU A 217 -13.97 0.81 -6.60
CA LEU A 217 -14.48 1.33 -5.33
C LEU A 217 -14.60 2.87 -5.32
N GLN A 218 -14.42 3.52 -6.47
CA GLN A 218 -14.46 4.97 -6.60
C GLN A 218 -15.79 5.55 -6.13
N THR A 219 -15.71 6.60 -5.32
CA THR A 219 -16.83 7.42 -4.81
C THR A 219 -16.65 8.89 -5.21
N PRO A 220 -17.65 9.77 -4.96
CA PRO A 220 -17.46 11.21 -5.13
C PRO A 220 -16.35 11.83 -4.25
N ASN A 221 -15.98 11.17 -3.14
CA ASN A 221 -14.93 11.62 -2.22
C ASN A 221 -13.52 11.19 -2.67
N THR A 222 -13.42 10.30 -3.65
CA THR A 222 -12.13 9.78 -4.12
C THR A 222 -11.24 10.89 -4.66
N LEU A 223 -10.04 10.97 -4.13
CA LEU A 223 -8.97 11.88 -4.55
C LEU A 223 -7.99 11.20 -5.49
N VAL A 224 -7.68 9.93 -5.20
CA VAL A 224 -6.64 9.17 -5.89
C VAL A 224 -7.11 7.75 -6.18
N LEU A 225 -6.75 7.24 -7.35
CA LEU A 225 -6.96 5.86 -7.74
C LEU A 225 -5.62 5.12 -7.83
N HIS A 226 -5.48 4.07 -7.05
CA HIS A 226 -4.42 3.08 -7.19
C HIS A 226 -4.84 2.04 -8.23
N MET A 227 -4.17 2.03 -9.37
CA MET A 227 -4.55 1.16 -10.49
C MET A 227 -4.17 -0.30 -10.26
N ALA A 228 -3.37 -0.58 -9.20
CA ALA A 228 -2.98 -1.92 -8.72
C ALA A 228 -2.53 -2.85 -9.85
N LYS A 229 -1.59 -2.37 -10.70
CA LYS A 229 -1.10 -3.13 -11.86
C LYS A 229 -0.35 -4.41 -11.48
N ASN A 230 0.06 -4.54 -10.21
CA ASN A 230 0.72 -5.74 -9.65
C ASN A 230 1.86 -6.26 -10.57
N SER A 231 2.64 -5.35 -11.14
CA SER A 231 3.70 -5.66 -12.11
C SER A 231 4.80 -6.58 -11.54
N TRP A 232 4.84 -6.72 -10.22
CA TRP A 232 5.80 -7.53 -9.46
C TRP A 232 5.29 -8.94 -9.12
N VAL A 233 3.99 -9.24 -9.36
CA VAL A 233 3.36 -10.54 -9.08
C VAL A 233 3.20 -11.33 -10.37
N ASN A 234 3.64 -12.59 -10.36
CA ASN A 234 3.29 -13.54 -11.41
C ASN A 234 1.83 -13.95 -11.26
N LEU A 235 0.93 -13.18 -11.87
CA LEU A 235 -0.49 -13.47 -11.83
C LEU A 235 -0.82 -14.79 -12.52
N THR A 236 -1.62 -15.62 -11.88
CA THR A 236 -2.24 -16.79 -12.52
C THR A 236 -3.19 -16.34 -13.63
N PHE A 237 -3.49 -17.23 -14.57
CA PHE A 237 -4.43 -16.94 -15.67
C PHE A 237 -5.78 -16.40 -15.15
N LYS A 238 -6.28 -16.96 -14.06
CA LYS A 238 -7.53 -16.53 -13.41
C LYS A 238 -7.44 -15.11 -12.84
N GLN A 239 -6.33 -14.78 -12.20
CA GLN A 239 -6.09 -13.42 -11.67
C GLN A 239 -5.96 -12.39 -12.80
N LYS A 240 -5.36 -12.76 -13.94
CA LYS A 240 -5.29 -11.89 -15.13
C LYS A 240 -6.67 -11.62 -15.70
N ILE A 241 -7.53 -12.64 -15.82
CA ILE A 241 -8.92 -12.47 -16.25
C ILE A 241 -9.65 -11.54 -15.27
N TYR A 242 -9.53 -11.76 -13.96
CA TYR A 242 -10.19 -10.93 -12.96
C TYR A 242 -9.74 -9.47 -13.04
N GLN A 243 -8.44 -9.20 -13.18
CA GLN A 243 -7.93 -7.83 -13.41
C GLN A 243 -8.53 -7.20 -14.67
N THR A 244 -8.63 -7.95 -15.78
CA THR A 244 -9.23 -7.42 -17.02
C THR A 244 -10.71 -7.09 -16.82
N LEU A 245 -11.44 -7.90 -16.04
CA LEU A 245 -12.87 -7.70 -15.77
C LEU A 245 -13.15 -6.55 -14.79
N GLN A 246 -12.20 -6.23 -13.90
CA GLN A 246 -12.34 -5.12 -12.93
C GLN A 246 -12.54 -3.74 -13.61
N HIS A 247 -12.05 -3.57 -14.83
CA HIS A 247 -12.22 -2.33 -15.59
C HIS A 247 -13.64 -2.10 -16.14
N ASN A 248 -14.53 -3.11 -16.07
CA ASN A 248 -15.91 -2.98 -16.52
C ASN A 248 -16.88 -3.46 -15.44
N LYS A 249 -17.52 -2.48 -14.76
CA LYS A 249 -18.45 -2.75 -13.65
C LYS A 249 -19.59 -3.70 -14.02
N VAL A 250 -20.08 -3.65 -15.27
CA VAL A 250 -21.18 -4.50 -15.74
C VAL A 250 -20.70 -5.95 -15.89
N ILE A 251 -19.55 -6.15 -16.53
CA ILE A 251 -18.97 -7.48 -16.75
C ILE A 251 -18.56 -8.10 -15.41
N LEU A 252 -17.98 -7.32 -14.51
CA LEU A 252 -17.62 -7.77 -13.16
C LEU A 252 -18.89 -8.15 -12.36
N GLY A 253 -19.97 -7.38 -12.49
CA GLY A 253 -21.26 -7.69 -11.87
C GLY A 253 -21.83 -9.01 -12.38
N VAL A 254 -21.81 -9.25 -13.70
CA VAL A 254 -22.23 -10.50 -14.33
C VAL A 254 -21.35 -11.67 -13.88
N TYR A 255 -20.03 -11.49 -13.82
CA TYR A 255 -19.09 -12.51 -13.35
C TYR A 255 -19.36 -12.90 -11.89
N ARG A 256 -19.54 -11.91 -10.99
CA ARG A 256 -19.89 -12.13 -9.57
C ARG A 256 -21.26 -12.79 -9.42
N TRP A 257 -22.22 -12.42 -10.27
CA TRP A 257 -23.55 -13.03 -10.30
C TRP A 257 -23.46 -14.50 -10.74
N LEU A 258 -22.70 -14.82 -11.80
CA LEU A 258 -22.44 -16.20 -12.23
C LEU A 258 -21.69 -17.02 -11.15
N GLU A 259 -20.71 -16.44 -10.47
CA GLU A 259 -20.05 -17.09 -9.33
C GLU A 259 -21.02 -17.37 -8.17
N SER A 260 -22.02 -16.52 -7.95
CA SER A 260 -23.01 -16.71 -6.87
C SER A 260 -23.97 -17.89 -7.09
N PHE A 261 -24.21 -18.29 -8.33
CA PHE A 261 -25.09 -19.42 -8.70
C PHE A 261 -24.36 -20.76 -8.79
N SER A 262 -23.06 -20.78 -8.72
CA SER A 262 -22.26 -22.00 -8.88
C SER A 262 -22.16 -22.74 -7.54
N LEU A 263 -22.39 -24.05 -7.55
CA LEU A 263 -22.00 -24.98 -6.47
C LEU A 263 -20.53 -24.86 -6.08
N THR A 264 -19.75 -24.18 -6.90
CA THR A 264 -18.34 -23.79 -6.69
C THR A 264 -18.16 -22.71 -5.63
N LYS A 265 -19.17 -21.93 -5.21
CA LYS A 265 -18.99 -20.88 -4.19
C LYS A 265 -18.45 -21.47 -2.88
N ARG A 266 -19.03 -22.57 -2.38
CA ARG A 266 -18.54 -23.28 -1.18
C ARG A 266 -17.13 -23.85 -1.40
N PHE A 267 -16.84 -24.33 -2.61
CA PHE A 267 -15.52 -24.85 -2.95
C PHE A 267 -14.50 -23.71 -3.11
N PHE A 268 -14.90 -22.57 -3.71
CA PHE A 268 -14.03 -21.40 -3.85
C PHE A 268 -13.75 -20.72 -2.50
N ASP A 269 -14.76 -20.55 -1.65
CA ASP A 269 -14.59 -20.03 -0.28
C ASP A 269 -13.66 -20.96 0.53
N TYR A 270 -13.79 -22.28 0.35
CA TYR A 270 -12.91 -23.27 0.97
C TYR A 270 -11.49 -23.21 0.43
N VAL A 271 -11.30 -23.13 -0.89
CA VAL A 271 -9.98 -23.05 -1.53
C VAL A 271 -9.30 -21.71 -1.22
N GLN A 272 -10.03 -20.59 -1.27
CA GLN A 272 -9.51 -19.29 -0.85
C GLN A 272 -9.12 -19.31 0.63
N LYS A 273 -9.97 -19.77 1.51
CA LYS A 273 -9.70 -19.91 2.93
C LYS A 273 -8.46 -20.78 3.19
N LYS A 274 -8.31 -21.90 2.47
CA LYS A 274 -7.16 -22.78 2.59
C LYS A 274 -5.89 -22.11 2.07
N THR A 275 -5.93 -21.44 0.90
CA THR A 275 -4.77 -20.73 0.32
C THR A 275 -4.34 -19.55 1.19
N TRP A 276 -5.26 -18.90 1.90
CA TRP A 276 -4.96 -17.78 2.80
C TRP A 276 -4.45 -18.24 4.15
N LEU A 277 -4.97 -19.34 4.71
CA LEU A 277 -4.45 -19.93 5.95
C LEU A 277 -3.05 -20.55 5.76
N GLU A 278 -2.72 -21.04 4.56
CA GLU A 278 -1.37 -21.53 4.22
C GLU A 278 -0.36 -20.38 4.02
N ASN A 279 -0.84 -19.14 3.86
CA ASN A 279 -0.03 -17.92 3.72
C ASN A 279 -0.01 -17.04 4.99
N GLU A 280 -0.68 -17.43 6.08
CA GLU A 280 -0.51 -16.87 7.42
C GLU A 280 0.65 -17.55 8.14
#